data_061ec5f7c777b0418edaa3aa839ff57c
#
_entry.id   061ec5f7c777b0418edaa3aa839ff57c
#
_cell.length_a   1.000
_cell.length_b   1.000
_cell.length_c   1.000
_cell.angle_alpha   90.00
_cell.angle_beta   90.00
_cell.angle_gamma   90.00
#
_symmetry.space_group_name_H-M   'P 1'
#
loop_
_entity.id
_entity.type
_entity.pdbx_description
1 polymer ?
#
loop_
_entity_poly.entity_id
_entity_poly.type
_entity_poly.pdbx_seq_one_letter_code
_entity_poly.pdbx_strand_id
1 'polypeptide(L)'
;MKKIIFTFAVLCLGIVAMQAQEKKTYFSPQRGKWAIGVTFNPASIGSTIAIQPKNGEFAGDFLAGWAGEPKQMFVMSKDPMASIRFKYYLSSQSAFRASVGINGSIVNYREYVQDDLAKALNPDSQNLVVDRATSTLNSVSLLAGWEWSKGTKAIRFVYGVDIMYTIAGGHMYFKYGNAMTDLNHVPSSMPMTQSGGDLNNYVDKGWGIAYGRPVKRSNIGYVHGLGVSADAGLEFFLAENISLSAALNFTPVMVTFQPKTYTTFEGFSTKTGKVEQVNGMVSPGSSAFLYGTQNIGCRVSLTYYL
;
A
#
# COMPACT_ATOMS: atom_id res chain seq x y z
N MET A 1 11.99 22.36 2.01
CA MET A 1 11.46 22.35 0.62
C MET A 1 12.26 23.24 -0.34
N LYS A 2 12.52 24.52 -0.06
CA LYS A 2 13.28 25.42 -0.97
C LYS A 2 14.67 24.88 -1.37
N LYS A 3 15.40 24.24 -0.44
CA LYS A 3 16.74 23.68 -0.71
C LYS A 3 16.71 22.47 -1.66
N ILE A 4 15.68 21.62 -1.58
CA ILE A 4 15.53 20.44 -2.44
C ILE A 4 15.19 20.86 -3.88
N ILE A 5 14.31 21.86 -4.05
CA ILE A 5 13.97 22.42 -5.36
C ILE A 5 15.19 23.08 -6.00
N PHE A 6 15.98 23.80 -5.20
CA PHE A 6 17.19 24.46 -5.67
C PHE A 6 18.28 23.45 -6.08
N THR A 7 18.48 22.38 -5.29
CA THR A 7 19.41 21.29 -5.62
C THR A 7 18.99 20.56 -6.90
N PHE A 8 17.69 20.33 -7.08
CA PHE A 8 17.17 19.71 -8.29
C PHE A 8 17.33 20.61 -9.53
N ALA A 9 17.08 21.90 -9.38
CA ALA A 9 17.31 22.89 -10.45
C ALA A 9 18.80 23.00 -10.83
N VAL A 10 19.70 23.01 -9.85
CA VAL A 10 21.16 23.02 -10.09
C VAL A 10 21.64 21.73 -10.75
N LEU A 11 21.10 20.57 -10.35
CA LEU A 11 21.39 19.29 -11.00
C LEU A 11 20.95 19.28 -12.47
N CYS A 12 19.76 19.80 -12.76
CA CYS A 12 19.24 19.92 -14.13
C CYS A 12 20.10 20.89 -14.98
N LEU A 13 20.50 22.03 -14.42
CA LEU A 13 21.37 22.99 -15.10
C LEU A 13 22.79 22.44 -15.34
N GLY A 14 23.33 21.66 -14.38
CA GLY A 14 24.63 20.99 -14.55
C GLY A 14 24.63 19.95 -15.67
N ILE A 15 23.53 19.19 -15.82
CA ILE A 15 23.37 18.20 -16.90
C ILE A 15 23.28 18.89 -18.27
N VAL A 16 22.61 20.03 -18.37
CA VAL A 16 22.53 20.81 -19.62
C VAL A 16 23.90 21.35 -20.04
N ALA A 17 24.70 21.80 -19.09
CA ALA A 17 26.04 22.31 -19.36
C ALA A 17 27.03 21.22 -19.84
N MET A 18 26.91 19.97 -19.34
CA MET A 18 27.72 18.85 -19.78
C MET A 18 27.42 18.37 -21.22
N GLN A 19 26.26 18.67 -21.75
CA GLN A 19 25.85 18.24 -23.10
C GLN A 19 26.36 19.13 -24.22
N ALA A 20 26.95 20.29 -23.89
CA ALA A 20 27.44 21.26 -24.90
C ALA A 20 28.74 20.83 -25.61
N GLN A 21 29.46 19.78 -25.16
CA GLN A 21 30.81 19.50 -25.58
C GLN A 21 31.06 18.33 -26.53
N GLU A 22 30.06 17.44 -26.78
CA GLU A 22 30.28 16.32 -27.73
C GLU A 22 29.07 16.04 -28.62
N LYS A 23 29.29 15.65 -29.88
CA LYS A 23 28.27 15.07 -30.78
C LYS A 23 27.83 13.69 -30.25
N LYS A 24 27.04 13.64 -29.18
CA LYS A 24 26.48 12.39 -28.70
C LYS A 24 25.33 11.93 -29.57
N THR A 25 25.33 10.65 -29.91
CA THR A 25 24.19 9.99 -30.56
C THR A 25 23.19 9.66 -29.47
N TYR A 26 21.99 10.19 -29.56
CA TYR A 26 20.92 9.90 -28.60
C TYR A 26 19.91 8.92 -29.20
N PHE A 27 19.27 8.16 -28.35
CA PHE A 27 18.22 7.25 -28.76
C PHE A 27 17.13 7.99 -29.55
N SER A 28 16.78 7.44 -30.69
CA SER A 28 15.63 7.90 -31.47
C SER A 28 14.56 6.81 -31.43
N PRO A 29 13.42 7.03 -30.78
CA PRO A 29 12.38 6.02 -30.73
C PRO A 29 11.93 5.68 -32.15
N GLN A 30 11.79 4.39 -32.39
CA GLN A 30 11.26 3.83 -33.63
C GLN A 30 10.16 2.84 -33.26
N ARG A 31 9.27 2.60 -34.21
CA ARG A 31 8.23 1.58 -34.05
C ARG A 31 8.86 0.22 -33.71
N GLY A 32 8.29 -0.46 -32.71
CA GLY A 32 8.75 -1.77 -32.27
C GLY A 32 9.85 -1.77 -31.22
N LYS A 33 10.39 -0.61 -30.83
CA LYS A 33 11.38 -0.51 -29.76
C LYS A 33 10.75 -0.54 -28.40
N TRP A 34 11.50 -1.06 -27.44
CA TRP A 34 11.10 -1.19 -26.04
C TRP A 34 11.95 -0.29 -25.13
N ALA A 35 11.39 0.03 -23.99
CA ALA A 35 12.16 0.62 -22.90
C ALA A 35 11.67 0.09 -21.57
N ILE A 36 12.59 -0.03 -20.62
CA ILE A 36 12.32 -0.39 -19.25
C ILE A 36 12.90 0.68 -18.34
N GLY A 37 12.17 1.03 -17.28
CA GLY A 37 12.64 2.05 -16.34
C GLY A 37 12.15 1.79 -14.94
N VAL A 38 12.78 2.49 -14.01
CA VAL A 38 12.34 2.57 -12.62
C VAL A 38 11.83 3.97 -12.37
N THR A 39 10.65 4.07 -11.84
CA THR A 39 9.99 5.33 -11.47
C THR A 39 9.99 5.46 -9.97
N PHE A 40 10.39 6.61 -9.48
CA PHE A 40 10.34 7.00 -8.07
C PHE A 40 9.27 8.07 -7.89
N ASN A 41 8.48 7.92 -6.83
CA ASN A 41 7.52 8.92 -6.40
C ASN A 41 8.04 9.58 -5.11
N PRO A 42 8.65 10.78 -5.18
CA PRO A 42 9.22 11.44 -4.01
C PRO A 42 8.20 11.79 -2.93
N ALA A 43 6.93 11.94 -3.31
CA ALA A 43 5.87 12.27 -2.37
C ALA A 43 5.47 11.07 -1.49
N SER A 44 5.66 9.84 -1.97
CA SER A 44 5.36 8.64 -1.19
C SER A 44 6.39 8.36 -0.09
N ILE A 45 7.57 8.97 -0.12
CA ILE A 45 8.61 8.80 0.90
C ILE A 45 8.09 9.24 2.28
N GLY A 46 7.39 10.37 2.34
CA GLY A 46 6.82 10.89 3.58
C GLY A 46 5.74 9.98 4.16
N SER A 47 4.91 9.37 3.33
CA SER A 47 3.85 8.46 3.76
C SER A 47 4.40 7.09 4.19
N THR A 48 5.46 6.60 3.58
CA THR A 48 6.08 5.32 3.96
C THR A 48 6.75 5.40 5.33
N ILE A 49 7.31 6.55 5.70
CA ILE A 49 7.90 6.79 7.03
C ILE A 49 6.81 6.94 8.10
N ALA A 50 5.64 7.44 7.74
CA ALA A 50 4.51 7.62 8.65
C ALA A 50 3.78 6.31 9.02
N ILE A 51 4.09 5.18 8.36
CA ILE A 51 3.55 3.84 8.66
C ILE A 51 4.21 3.22 9.94
N GLN A 52 4.96 3.97 10.70
CA GLN A 52 5.40 3.50 12.02
C GLN A 52 4.20 3.47 12.98
N PRO A 53 3.92 2.33 13.62
CA PRO A 53 2.81 2.24 14.56
C PRO A 53 3.10 3.12 15.76
N LYS A 54 2.44 4.26 15.82
CA LYS A 54 2.36 5.05 17.01
C LYS A 54 1.20 4.48 17.82
N ASN A 55 1.49 3.79 18.92
CA ASN A 55 0.52 3.25 19.87
C ASN A 55 -0.43 2.13 19.37
N GLY A 56 0.04 1.22 18.50
CA GLY A 56 -0.79 0.07 18.09
C GLY A 56 -1.94 0.38 17.12
N GLU A 57 -2.15 1.61 16.74
CA GLU A 57 -3.16 2.03 15.75
C GLU A 57 -2.63 1.93 14.32
N PHE A 58 -2.45 0.70 13.87
CA PHE A 58 -1.89 0.44 12.54
C PHE A 58 -2.88 0.70 11.40
N ALA A 59 -4.16 0.59 11.66
CA ALA A 59 -5.18 0.61 10.62
C ALA A 59 -5.75 2.01 10.34
N GLY A 60 -5.77 2.89 11.35
CA GLY A 60 -6.41 4.20 11.25
C GLY A 60 -5.77 5.07 10.20
N ASP A 61 -4.46 5.23 10.23
CA ASP A 61 -3.79 6.22 9.39
C ASP A 61 -3.57 5.77 7.95
N PHE A 62 -3.36 4.48 7.71
CA PHE A 62 -3.20 3.98 6.34
C PHE A 62 -4.51 4.02 5.54
N LEU A 63 -5.64 3.76 6.20
CA LEU A 63 -6.96 3.75 5.57
C LEU A 63 -7.76 5.03 5.80
N ALA A 64 -7.44 5.82 6.82
CA ALA A 64 -8.10 7.11 7.04
C ALA A 64 -7.99 8.03 5.82
N GLY A 65 -6.90 7.93 5.08
CA GLY A 65 -6.79 8.58 3.78
C GLY A 65 -7.73 8.02 2.69
N TRP A 66 -8.35 6.83 2.89
CA TRP A 66 -9.28 6.22 1.92
C TRP A 66 -10.74 6.28 2.37
N ALA A 67 -10.99 6.17 3.66
CA ALA A 67 -12.34 6.09 4.23
C ALA A 67 -12.74 7.31 5.07
N GLY A 68 -11.77 8.07 5.51
CA GLY A 68 -12.01 9.33 6.23
C GLY A 68 -11.92 10.51 5.29
N GLU A 69 -12.38 11.66 5.72
CA GLU A 69 -12.49 12.92 4.99
C GLU A 69 -11.53 13.08 3.80
N PRO A 70 -11.94 13.69 2.68
CA PRO A 70 -11.13 13.87 1.48
C PRO A 70 -9.94 14.79 1.76
N LYS A 71 -9.01 14.33 2.60
CA LYS A 71 -7.72 14.97 2.78
C LYS A 71 -6.91 14.71 1.52
N GLN A 72 -6.87 15.71 0.75
CA GLN A 72 -5.93 16.10 -0.29
C GLN A 72 -4.72 15.16 -0.37
N MET A 73 -4.58 14.30 -1.32
CA MET A 73 -3.39 13.48 -1.56
C MET A 73 -3.59 11.97 -1.38
N PHE A 74 -4.81 11.47 -1.48
CA PHE A 74 -5.03 10.02 -1.35
C PHE A 74 -4.24 9.16 -2.34
N VAL A 75 -3.94 9.69 -3.52
CA VAL A 75 -3.12 9.00 -4.53
C VAL A 75 -1.65 9.02 -4.15
N MET A 76 -1.15 10.14 -3.65
CA MET A 76 0.26 10.30 -3.30
C MET A 76 0.69 9.50 -2.09
N SER A 77 -0.20 9.30 -1.12
CA SER A 77 0.09 8.51 0.07
C SER A 77 0.07 6.99 -0.17
N LYS A 78 -0.38 6.55 -1.34
CA LYS A 78 -0.61 5.12 -1.65
C LYS A 78 0.14 4.63 -2.88
N ASP A 79 0.67 5.54 -3.69
CA ASP A 79 1.56 5.16 -4.77
C ASP A 79 2.82 4.51 -4.19
N PRO A 80 3.24 3.35 -4.70
CA PRO A 80 4.51 2.76 -4.32
C PRO A 80 5.65 3.76 -4.50
N MET A 81 6.58 3.79 -3.55
CA MET A 81 7.76 4.65 -3.63
C MET A 81 8.56 4.40 -4.91
N ALA A 82 8.58 3.15 -5.36
CA ALA A 82 9.23 2.76 -6.61
C ALA A 82 8.30 1.85 -7.42
N SER A 83 8.31 2.03 -8.73
CA SER A 83 7.59 1.18 -9.69
C SER A 83 8.44 0.89 -10.90
N ILE A 84 8.22 -0.27 -11.51
CA ILE A 84 8.84 -0.64 -12.77
C ILE A 84 7.93 -0.15 -13.89
N ARG A 85 8.48 0.53 -14.86
CA ARG A 85 7.79 1.06 -16.02
C ARG A 85 8.31 0.40 -17.29
N PHE A 86 7.39 0.05 -18.17
CA PHE A 86 7.65 -0.47 -19.50
C PHE A 86 7.08 0.49 -20.53
N LYS A 87 7.78 0.68 -21.65
CA LYS A 87 7.29 1.42 -22.81
C LYS A 87 7.49 0.59 -24.07
N TYR A 88 6.51 0.62 -24.95
CA TYR A 88 6.58 0.06 -26.30
C TYR A 88 6.22 1.12 -27.32
N TYR A 89 7.15 1.43 -28.20
CA TYR A 89 7.01 2.51 -29.16
C TYR A 89 6.18 2.07 -30.38
N LEU A 90 5.09 2.76 -30.60
CA LEU A 90 4.20 2.57 -31.75
C LEU A 90 4.63 3.46 -32.92
N SER A 91 5.29 4.57 -32.61
CA SER A 91 5.87 5.52 -33.55
C SER A 91 7.04 6.26 -32.91
N SER A 92 7.67 7.17 -33.65
CA SER A 92 8.72 8.04 -33.12
C SER A 92 8.24 9.01 -32.03
N GLN A 93 6.94 9.23 -31.93
CA GLN A 93 6.34 10.21 -31.01
C GLN A 93 5.31 9.62 -30.05
N SER A 94 4.98 8.35 -30.16
CA SER A 94 3.98 7.71 -29.33
C SER A 94 4.40 6.33 -28.86
N ALA A 95 4.10 6.03 -27.60
CA ALA A 95 4.36 4.74 -26.99
C ALA A 95 3.15 4.30 -26.15
N PHE A 96 2.89 3.00 -26.15
CA PHE A 96 2.14 2.37 -25.09
C PHE A 96 3.05 2.23 -23.87
N ARG A 97 2.52 2.47 -22.68
CA ARG A 97 3.26 2.32 -21.44
C ARG A 97 2.48 1.55 -20.40
N ALA A 98 3.19 0.81 -19.57
CA ALA A 98 2.65 0.12 -18.43
C ALA A 98 3.59 0.31 -17.23
N SER A 99 3.02 0.35 -16.03
CA SER A 99 3.82 0.46 -14.80
C SER A 99 3.22 -0.45 -13.73
N VAL A 100 4.08 -1.08 -12.96
CA VAL A 100 3.69 -1.90 -11.81
C VAL A 100 4.50 -1.47 -10.59
N GLY A 101 3.81 -1.20 -9.51
CA GLY A 101 4.39 -0.93 -8.22
C GLY A 101 3.80 -1.85 -7.16
N ILE A 102 4.63 -2.34 -6.27
CA ILE A 102 4.24 -3.23 -5.18
C ILE A 102 4.85 -2.68 -3.89
N ASN A 103 4.03 -2.62 -2.85
CA ASN A 103 4.47 -2.29 -1.51
C ASN A 103 3.82 -3.25 -0.52
N GLY A 104 4.52 -3.59 0.56
CA GLY A 104 3.97 -4.47 1.56
C GLY A 104 4.80 -4.46 2.84
N SER A 105 4.13 -4.81 3.93
CA SER A 105 4.77 -5.00 5.22
C SER A 105 4.15 -6.17 5.96
N ILE A 106 4.97 -6.88 6.72
CA ILE A 106 4.56 -7.93 7.65
C ILE A 106 5.15 -7.58 8.99
N VAL A 107 4.29 -7.35 9.97
CA VAL A 107 4.70 -6.99 11.33
C VAL A 107 4.21 -8.07 12.29
N ASN A 108 5.12 -8.57 13.10
CA ASN A 108 4.83 -9.58 14.12
C ASN A 108 4.91 -8.93 15.50
N TYR A 109 3.78 -8.85 16.18
CA TYR A 109 3.68 -8.47 17.58
C TYR A 109 3.76 -9.72 18.44
N ARG A 110 4.43 -9.64 19.57
CA ARG A 110 4.53 -10.72 20.54
C ARG A 110 4.34 -10.16 21.92
N GLU A 111 3.60 -10.90 22.76
CA GLU A 111 3.35 -10.53 24.13
C GLU A 111 3.42 -11.75 25.02
N TYR A 112 4.01 -11.59 26.20
CA TYR A 112 3.98 -12.62 27.23
C TYR A 112 2.66 -12.56 27.97
N VAL A 113 2.02 -13.72 28.09
CA VAL A 113 0.80 -13.91 28.89
C VAL A 113 1.01 -15.04 29.87
N GLN A 114 0.23 -15.04 30.95
CA GLN A 114 0.28 -16.11 31.94
C GLN A 114 0.02 -17.47 31.28
N ASP A 115 0.82 -18.46 31.62
CA ASP A 115 0.56 -19.87 31.25
C ASP A 115 -0.59 -20.40 32.14
N ASP A 116 -1.77 -20.54 31.56
CA ASP A 116 -2.97 -20.95 32.26
C ASP A 116 -2.85 -22.40 32.81
N LEU A 117 -2.23 -23.30 32.04
CA LEU A 117 -2.03 -24.69 32.46
C LEU A 117 -1.06 -24.77 33.65
N ALA A 118 0.03 -24.07 33.57
CA ALA A 118 1.01 -24.04 34.66
C ALA A 118 0.40 -23.44 35.93
N LYS A 119 -0.45 -22.42 35.78
CA LYS A 119 -1.14 -21.79 36.90
C LYS A 119 -2.24 -22.67 37.50
N ALA A 120 -2.93 -23.44 36.67
CA ALA A 120 -3.93 -24.42 37.15
C ALA A 120 -3.28 -25.56 37.95
N LEU A 121 -2.06 -25.97 37.58
CA LEU A 121 -1.29 -26.99 38.29
C LEU A 121 -0.59 -26.44 39.55
N ASN A 122 -0.14 -25.20 39.50
CA ASN A 122 0.53 -24.51 40.62
C ASN A 122 0.07 -23.03 40.62
N PRO A 123 -0.78 -22.60 41.56
CA PRO A 123 -1.26 -21.22 41.63
C PRO A 123 -0.17 -20.14 41.74
N ASP A 124 1.01 -20.49 42.24
CA ASP A 124 2.16 -19.59 42.36
C ASP A 124 3.05 -19.58 41.12
N SER A 125 2.69 -20.31 40.09
CA SER A 125 3.46 -20.39 38.85
C SER A 125 3.60 -19.03 38.18
N GLN A 126 4.85 -18.68 37.84
CA GLN A 126 5.24 -17.46 37.10
C GLN A 126 5.52 -17.81 35.61
N ASN A 127 5.19 -19.00 35.16
CA ASN A 127 5.41 -19.40 33.78
C ASN A 127 4.59 -18.56 32.82
N LEU A 128 5.21 -18.19 31.70
CA LEU A 128 4.61 -17.36 30.65
C LEU A 128 4.63 -18.11 29.33
N VAL A 129 3.62 -17.89 28.53
CA VAL A 129 3.54 -18.29 27.12
C VAL A 129 3.52 -17.06 26.23
N VAL A 130 3.71 -17.24 24.93
CA VAL A 130 3.82 -16.13 23.98
C VAL A 130 2.62 -16.12 23.06
N ASP A 131 1.86 -15.06 23.09
CA ASP A 131 0.87 -14.72 22.08
C ASP A 131 1.54 -13.98 20.92
N ARG A 132 1.05 -14.18 19.71
CA ARG A 132 1.53 -13.54 18.49
C ARG A 132 0.37 -12.99 17.68
N ALA A 133 0.51 -11.75 17.24
CA ALA A 133 -0.33 -11.16 16.21
C ALA A 133 0.52 -10.78 14.99
N THR A 134 0.18 -11.28 13.82
CA THR A 134 0.86 -10.99 12.55
C THR A 134 -0.03 -10.11 11.71
N SER A 135 0.37 -8.87 11.50
CA SER A 135 -0.29 -7.91 10.63
C SER A 135 0.39 -7.93 9.26
N THR A 136 -0.39 -8.12 8.22
CA THR A 136 0.07 -8.08 6.83
C THR A 136 -0.67 -6.96 6.11
N LEU A 137 0.08 -6.05 5.50
CA LEU A 137 -0.43 -4.98 4.65
C LEU A 137 0.25 -5.07 3.28
N ASN A 138 -0.53 -5.03 2.22
CA ASN A 138 -0.03 -5.06 0.85
C ASN A 138 -0.72 -4.00 0.01
N SER A 139 0.02 -3.45 -0.94
CA SER A 139 -0.55 -2.64 -2.01
C SER A 139 0.10 -2.95 -3.35
N VAL A 140 -0.71 -2.97 -4.37
CA VAL A 140 -0.28 -3.11 -5.76
C VAL A 140 -0.92 -1.99 -6.55
N SER A 141 -0.13 -1.33 -7.38
CA SER A 141 -0.58 -0.28 -8.30
C SER A 141 -0.18 -0.67 -9.72
N LEU A 142 -1.15 -0.70 -10.59
CA LEU A 142 -0.99 -0.99 -12.02
C LEU A 142 -1.45 0.24 -12.81
N LEU A 143 -0.62 0.70 -13.72
CA LEU A 143 -0.96 1.76 -14.66
C LEU A 143 -0.73 1.24 -16.06
N ALA A 144 -1.65 1.57 -16.96
CA ALA A 144 -1.51 1.27 -18.38
C ALA A 144 -2.08 2.42 -19.20
N GLY A 145 -1.38 2.86 -20.23
CA GLY A 145 -1.82 4.00 -20.99
C GLY A 145 -0.94 4.37 -22.17
N TRP A 146 -1.11 5.58 -22.59
CA TRP A 146 -0.50 6.14 -23.78
C TRP A 146 0.37 7.33 -23.43
N GLU A 147 1.56 7.37 -24.04
CA GLU A 147 2.53 8.46 -23.90
C GLU A 147 2.82 9.06 -25.29
N TRP A 148 2.86 10.37 -25.36
CA TRP A 148 3.34 11.13 -26.49
C TRP A 148 4.57 11.91 -26.11
N SER A 149 5.47 12.10 -27.07
CA SER A 149 6.68 12.88 -26.87
C SER A 149 6.94 13.81 -28.02
N LYS A 150 7.42 15.02 -27.71
CA LYS A 150 7.87 16.03 -28.69
C LYS A 150 9.18 16.65 -28.21
N GLY A 151 10.10 16.95 -29.10
CA GLY A 151 11.31 17.64 -28.74
C GLY A 151 12.52 17.26 -29.60
N THR A 152 13.68 17.66 -29.10
CA THR A 152 14.98 17.36 -29.70
C THR A 152 15.47 15.97 -29.31
N LYS A 153 16.62 15.54 -29.89
CA LYS A 153 17.24 14.26 -29.52
C LYS A 153 17.63 14.18 -28.04
N ALA A 154 18.05 15.31 -27.44
CA ALA A 154 18.57 15.35 -26.08
C ALA A 154 17.49 15.62 -25.03
N ILE A 155 16.47 16.39 -25.38
CA ILE A 155 15.41 16.83 -24.46
C ILE A 155 14.06 16.63 -25.14
N ARG A 156 13.16 15.95 -24.46
CA ARG A 156 11.80 15.72 -24.93
C ARG A 156 10.78 16.17 -23.89
N PHE A 157 9.74 16.81 -24.34
CA PHE A 157 8.52 16.98 -23.58
C PHE A 157 7.68 15.70 -23.73
N VAL A 158 7.33 15.07 -22.62
CA VAL A 158 6.56 13.84 -22.56
C VAL A 158 5.24 14.13 -21.84
N TYR A 159 4.15 13.61 -22.37
CA TYR A 159 2.84 13.71 -21.75
C TYR A 159 2.03 12.45 -22.05
N GLY A 160 1.12 12.09 -21.17
CA GLY A 160 0.35 10.88 -21.35
C GLY A 160 -0.85 10.77 -20.46
N VAL A 161 -1.63 9.74 -20.72
CA VAL A 161 -2.83 9.38 -19.97
C VAL A 161 -2.77 7.90 -19.65
N ASP A 162 -3.06 7.53 -18.41
CA ASP A 162 -3.09 6.16 -17.91
C ASP A 162 -4.45 5.85 -17.29
N ILE A 163 -4.88 4.62 -17.44
CA ILE A 163 -5.84 3.98 -16.55
C ILE A 163 -5.03 3.40 -15.38
N MET A 164 -5.47 3.70 -14.18
CA MET A 164 -4.84 3.24 -12.94
C MET A 164 -5.77 2.27 -12.23
N TYR A 165 -5.22 1.12 -11.85
CA TYR A 165 -5.87 0.20 -10.92
C TYR A 165 -4.98 0.01 -9.70
N THR A 166 -5.57 0.14 -8.52
CA THR A 166 -4.87 -0.06 -7.25
C THR A 166 -5.64 -1.06 -6.40
N ILE A 167 -4.91 -1.88 -5.68
CA ILE A 167 -5.45 -2.72 -4.63
C ILE A 167 -4.57 -2.55 -3.40
N ALA A 168 -5.19 -2.22 -2.27
CA ALA A 168 -4.46 -2.04 -1.02
C ALA A 168 -5.27 -2.61 0.14
N GLY A 169 -4.59 -3.29 1.05
CA GLY A 169 -5.24 -3.86 2.22
C GLY A 169 -4.42 -4.93 2.89
N GLY A 170 -5.07 -5.67 3.76
CA GLY A 170 -4.43 -6.75 4.48
C GLY A 170 -5.30 -7.38 5.53
N HIS A 171 -4.66 -8.15 6.38
CA HIS A 171 -5.32 -8.88 7.45
C HIS A 171 -4.36 -9.07 8.63
N MET A 172 -4.94 -9.40 9.76
CA MET A 172 -4.20 -9.74 10.96
C MET A 172 -4.56 -11.17 11.38
N TYR A 173 -3.56 -11.99 11.65
CA TYR A 173 -3.70 -13.32 12.20
C TYR A 173 -3.22 -13.34 13.64
N PHE A 174 -3.91 -14.13 14.46
CA PHE A 174 -3.57 -14.29 15.86
C PHE A 174 -3.24 -15.74 16.14
N LYS A 175 -2.19 -15.97 16.92
CA LYS A 175 -1.79 -17.27 17.44
C LYS A 175 -1.53 -17.12 18.93
N TYR A 176 -2.27 -17.86 19.71
CA TYR A 176 -2.26 -17.80 21.15
C TYR A 176 -1.41 -18.88 21.76
N GLY A 177 -0.71 -18.56 22.84
CA GLY A 177 0.08 -19.51 23.63
C GLY A 177 -0.81 -20.41 24.46
N ASN A 178 -1.90 -19.87 25.03
CA ASN A 178 -2.90 -20.68 25.74
C ASN A 178 -3.98 -21.19 24.79
N ALA A 179 -4.24 -22.50 24.81
CA ALA A 179 -5.31 -23.09 24.04
C ALA A 179 -6.69 -22.78 24.70
N MET A 180 -7.70 -22.57 23.88
CA MET A 180 -9.08 -22.56 24.32
C MET A 180 -9.57 -24.02 24.31
N THR A 181 -10.15 -24.47 25.42
CA THR A 181 -10.61 -25.85 25.61
C THR A 181 -11.92 -25.88 26.37
N ASP A 182 -12.48 -27.06 26.56
CA ASP A 182 -13.64 -27.31 27.43
C ASP A 182 -13.37 -27.01 28.91
N LEU A 183 -12.11 -27.00 29.35
CA LEU A 183 -11.71 -26.64 30.70
C LEU A 183 -11.28 -25.18 30.84
N ASN A 184 -10.86 -24.55 29.75
CA ASN A 184 -10.41 -23.16 29.72
C ASN A 184 -11.15 -22.39 28.63
N HIS A 185 -12.35 -21.91 28.94
CA HIS A 185 -13.21 -21.18 28.01
C HIS A 185 -12.77 -19.75 27.78
N VAL A 186 -11.99 -19.17 28.70
CA VAL A 186 -11.51 -17.77 28.67
C VAL A 186 -10.03 -17.75 28.95
N PRO A 187 -9.20 -18.26 28.01
CA PRO A 187 -7.77 -18.30 28.23
C PRO A 187 -7.15 -16.92 28.30
N SER A 188 -6.13 -16.78 29.14
CA SER A 188 -5.29 -15.58 29.20
C SER A 188 -4.72 -15.30 27.84
N SER A 189 -4.94 -14.09 27.33
CA SER A 189 -4.58 -13.67 25.98
C SER A 189 -4.11 -12.23 25.98
N MET A 190 -3.28 -11.88 25.00
CA MET A 190 -2.84 -10.50 24.80
C MET A 190 -4.05 -9.56 24.69
N PRO A 191 -4.03 -8.41 25.39
CA PRO A 191 -5.10 -7.44 25.29
C PRO A 191 -5.10 -6.81 23.90
N MET A 192 -6.10 -7.13 23.10
CA MET A 192 -6.29 -6.57 21.75
C MET A 192 -6.94 -5.18 21.78
N THR A 193 -6.93 -4.51 22.92
CA THR A 193 -7.56 -3.20 23.15
C THR A 193 -6.99 -2.07 22.31
N GLN A 194 -5.81 -2.25 21.74
CA GLN A 194 -5.12 -1.19 21.01
C GLN A 194 -5.62 -0.98 19.57
N SER A 195 -6.52 -1.78 19.08
CA SER A 195 -7.03 -1.64 17.72
C SER A 195 -8.53 -1.35 17.63
N GLY A 196 -8.99 -0.45 18.47
CA GLY A 196 -10.31 0.18 18.32
C GLY A 196 -11.50 -0.78 18.42
N GLY A 197 -12.01 -0.97 19.62
CA GLY A 197 -13.32 -1.54 19.88
C GLY A 197 -13.34 -3.04 20.06
N ASP A 198 -13.94 -3.45 21.12
CA ASP A 198 -14.66 -4.68 21.47
C ASP A 198 -14.29 -6.02 20.79
N LEU A 199 -13.02 -6.25 20.48
CA LEU A 199 -12.59 -7.55 19.98
C LEU A 199 -12.72 -8.66 21.05
N ASN A 200 -12.74 -8.27 22.33
CA ASN A 200 -12.89 -9.18 23.45
C ASN A 200 -14.37 -9.41 23.84
N ASN A 201 -15.30 -8.70 23.23
CA ASN A 201 -16.74 -8.78 23.53
C ASN A 201 -17.52 -9.29 22.31
N TYR A 202 -17.13 -10.44 21.76
CA TYR A 202 -18.05 -11.13 20.88
C TYR A 202 -19.23 -11.63 21.71
N VAL A 203 -20.31 -10.87 21.68
CA VAL A 203 -21.57 -11.27 22.32
C VAL A 203 -22.25 -12.27 21.40
N ASP A 204 -22.53 -13.43 21.94
CA ASP A 204 -23.25 -14.51 21.25
C ASP A 204 -24.61 -14.01 20.70
N LYS A 205 -24.73 -14.06 19.38
CA LYS A 205 -26.00 -13.85 18.67
C LYS A 205 -26.70 -15.18 18.38
N GLY A 206 -26.72 -16.07 19.35
CA GLY A 206 -27.43 -17.34 19.24
C GLY A 206 -26.56 -18.59 19.01
N TRP A 207 -25.25 -18.45 19.08
CA TRP A 207 -24.28 -19.55 18.82
C TRP A 207 -23.87 -20.32 20.10
N GLY A 208 -24.24 -19.81 21.28
CA GLY A 208 -23.85 -20.39 22.57
C GLY A 208 -22.38 -20.08 22.96
N ILE A 209 -21.78 -19.07 22.38
CA ILE A 209 -20.42 -18.63 22.68
C ILE A 209 -20.47 -17.42 23.59
N ALA A 210 -20.10 -17.58 24.84
CA ALA A 210 -20.08 -16.47 25.82
C ALA A 210 -18.86 -15.57 25.70
N TYR A 211 -17.74 -16.12 25.19
CA TYR A 211 -16.49 -15.41 24.97
C TYR A 211 -15.85 -15.88 23.67
N GLY A 212 -15.40 -14.94 22.85
CA GLY A 212 -14.68 -15.23 21.62
C GLY A 212 -13.43 -14.34 21.49
N ARG A 213 -12.33 -14.92 21.06
CA ARG A 213 -11.11 -14.18 20.74
C ARG A 213 -10.81 -14.24 19.24
N PRO A 214 -10.23 -13.19 18.66
CA PRO A 214 -10.01 -13.14 17.23
C PRO A 214 -8.92 -14.11 16.79
N VAL A 215 -9.13 -14.84 15.71
CA VAL A 215 -8.16 -15.71 15.05
C VAL A 215 -7.65 -15.05 13.78
N LYS A 216 -8.57 -14.44 13.02
CA LYS A 216 -8.25 -13.69 11.81
C LYS A 216 -9.11 -12.45 11.74
N ARG A 217 -8.48 -11.31 11.56
CA ARG A 217 -9.14 -10.04 11.37
C ARG A 217 -8.87 -9.52 9.96
N SER A 218 -9.92 -9.42 9.16
CA SER A 218 -9.90 -8.78 7.85
C SER A 218 -10.50 -7.37 7.90
N ASN A 219 -10.30 -6.69 9.03
CA ASN A 219 -10.89 -5.37 9.29
C ASN A 219 -10.46 -4.29 8.30
N ILE A 220 -9.32 -4.48 7.66
CA ILE A 220 -8.87 -3.58 6.62
C ILE A 220 -9.49 -4.03 5.29
N GLY A 221 -9.61 -5.35 5.05
CA GLY A 221 -9.98 -5.89 3.75
C GLY A 221 -9.04 -5.44 2.65
N TYR A 222 -9.46 -5.61 1.42
CA TYR A 222 -8.78 -5.06 0.26
C TYR A 222 -9.65 -4.01 -0.39
N VAL A 223 -9.16 -2.77 -0.42
CA VAL A 223 -9.79 -1.67 -1.14
C VAL A 223 -9.27 -1.67 -2.57
N HIS A 224 -10.18 -1.72 -3.51
CA HIS A 224 -9.90 -1.63 -4.93
C HIS A 224 -10.10 -0.19 -5.38
N GLY A 225 -9.23 0.32 -6.22
CA GLY A 225 -9.34 1.65 -6.80
C GLY A 225 -9.16 1.58 -8.31
N LEU A 226 -10.03 2.25 -9.05
CA LEU A 226 -9.92 2.43 -10.49
C LEU A 226 -9.97 3.93 -10.79
N GLY A 227 -8.97 4.44 -11.50
CA GLY A 227 -8.86 5.85 -11.79
C GLY A 227 -8.26 6.15 -13.16
N VAL A 228 -8.29 7.43 -13.50
CA VAL A 228 -7.61 7.96 -14.68
C VAL A 228 -6.54 8.94 -14.21
N SER A 229 -5.34 8.78 -14.74
CA SER A 229 -4.21 9.65 -14.44
C SER A 229 -3.66 10.26 -15.72
N ALA A 230 -3.28 11.51 -15.67
CA ALA A 230 -2.54 12.17 -16.73
C ALA A 230 -1.21 12.65 -16.17
N ASP A 231 -0.18 12.71 -17.01
CA ASP A 231 1.10 13.29 -16.63
C ASP A 231 1.71 14.11 -17.77
N ALA A 232 2.55 15.06 -17.36
CA ALA A 232 3.34 15.87 -18.29
C ALA A 232 4.69 16.18 -17.64
N GLY A 233 5.75 16.13 -18.45
CA GLY A 233 7.10 16.34 -17.94
C GLY A 233 8.16 16.45 -19.00
N LEU A 234 9.39 16.43 -18.55
CA LEU A 234 10.58 16.49 -19.40
C LEU A 234 11.41 15.21 -19.24
N GLU A 235 11.93 14.74 -20.35
CA GLU A 235 12.83 13.61 -20.44
C GLU A 235 14.17 14.06 -21.03
N PHE A 236 15.24 13.79 -20.32
CA PHE A 236 16.61 14.15 -20.66
C PHE A 236 17.42 12.88 -20.95
N PHE A 237 18.02 12.78 -22.13
CA PHE A 237 18.91 11.69 -22.45
C PHE A 237 20.29 11.96 -21.88
N LEU A 238 20.71 11.12 -20.93
CA LEU A 238 22.03 11.16 -20.29
C LEU A 238 23.08 10.45 -21.15
N ALA A 239 22.66 9.43 -21.88
CA ALA A 239 23.46 8.64 -22.79
C ALA A 239 22.61 8.17 -23.97
N GLU A 240 23.19 7.44 -24.91
CA GLU A 240 22.50 6.93 -26.10
C GLU A 240 21.21 6.18 -25.72
N ASN A 241 21.27 5.32 -24.71
CA ASN A 241 20.16 4.43 -24.33
C ASN A 241 19.63 4.70 -22.91
N ILE A 242 19.99 5.81 -22.27
CA ILE A 242 19.57 6.10 -20.89
C ILE A 242 18.97 7.49 -20.83
N SER A 243 17.79 7.59 -20.27
CA SER A 243 17.15 8.87 -19.98
C SER A 243 16.75 9.01 -18.50
N LEU A 244 16.73 10.26 -18.05
CA LEU A 244 16.14 10.69 -16.79
C LEU A 244 14.92 11.55 -17.12
N SER A 245 13.78 11.24 -16.53
CA SER A 245 12.58 12.05 -16.70
C SER A 245 12.03 12.55 -15.37
N ALA A 246 11.44 13.73 -15.41
CA ALA A 246 10.67 14.31 -14.31
C ALA A 246 9.33 14.77 -14.85
N ALA A 247 8.25 14.34 -14.22
CA ALA A 247 6.89 14.63 -14.63
C ALA A 247 5.99 14.96 -13.45
N LEU A 248 5.05 15.85 -13.67
CA LEU A 248 3.90 16.05 -12.80
C LEU A 248 2.82 15.07 -13.24
N ASN A 249 2.21 14.40 -12.30
CA ASN A 249 1.07 13.54 -12.52
C ASN A 249 -0.17 14.10 -11.83
N PHE A 250 -1.31 13.90 -12.45
CA PHE A 250 -2.61 14.39 -12.03
C PHE A 250 -3.65 13.29 -12.16
N THR A 251 -4.40 13.01 -11.09
CA THR A 251 -5.46 12.00 -11.10
C THR A 251 -6.80 12.69 -10.79
N PRO A 252 -7.55 13.12 -11.82
CA PRO A 252 -8.78 13.87 -11.64
C PRO A 252 -9.94 13.04 -11.09
N VAL A 253 -9.96 11.74 -11.36
CA VAL A 253 -11.10 10.87 -11.04
C VAL A 253 -10.59 9.51 -10.56
N MET A 254 -11.21 9.02 -9.49
CA MET A 254 -10.98 7.68 -8.97
C MET A 254 -12.25 7.12 -8.34
N VAL A 255 -12.58 5.88 -8.61
CA VAL A 255 -13.61 5.12 -7.91
C VAL A 255 -12.94 4.13 -6.98
N THR A 256 -13.37 4.07 -5.74
CA THR A 256 -12.90 3.07 -4.78
C THR A 256 -14.02 2.16 -4.33
N PHE A 257 -13.67 0.91 -4.10
CA PHE A 257 -14.59 -0.11 -3.60
C PHE A 257 -13.90 -0.93 -2.54
N GLN A 258 -14.53 -1.00 -1.37
CA GLN A 258 -14.12 -1.87 -0.27
C GLN A 258 -15.18 -2.94 -0.05
N PRO A 259 -14.85 -4.24 -0.18
CA PRO A 259 -15.79 -5.32 0.07
C PRO A 259 -16.10 -5.43 1.56
N LYS A 260 -17.05 -6.30 1.89
CA LYS A 260 -17.40 -6.65 3.27
C LYS A 260 -16.16 -7.12 4.04
N THR A 261 -16.03 -6.65 5.28
CA THR A 261 -14.98 -7.09 6.18
C THR A 261 -15.56 -7.85 7.36
N TYR A 262 -14.81 -8.80 7.88
CA TYR A 262 -15.21 -9.64 8.99
C TYR A 262 -14.01 -9.98 9.88
N THR A 263 -14.30 -10.39 11.10
CA THR A 263 -13.34 -10.98 12.02
C THR A 263 -13.77 -12.41 12.31
N THR A 264 -12.88 -13.36 12.14
CA THR A 264 -13.07 -14.74 12.58
C THR A 264 -12.68 -14.83 14.04
N PHE A 265 -13.60 -15.24 14.87
CA PHE A 265 -13.39 -15.50 16.30
C PHE A 265 -13.37 -17.01 16.53
N GLU A 266 -12.59 -17.45 17.49
CA GLU A 266 -12.76 -18.76 18.12
C GLU A 266 -13.41 -18.59 19.48
N GLY A 267 -14.30 -19.47 19.83
CA GLY A 267 -15.00 -19.49 21.11
C GLY A 267 -15.47 -20.88 21.49
N PHE A 268 -15.60 -21.16 22.79
CA PHE A 268 -16.16 -22.40 23.25
C PHE A 268 -17.70 -22.30 23.22
N SER A 269 -18.33 -23.21 22.45
CA SER A 269 -19.79 -23.29 22.33
C SER A 269 -20.36 -24.20 23.39
N THR A 270 -21.19 -23.66 24.27
CA THR A 270 -21.90 -24.46 25.28
C THR A 270 -22.95 -25.38 24.68
N LYS A 271 -23.36 -25.13 23.43
CA LYS A 271 -24.34 -25.97 22.73
C LYS A 271 -23.74 -27.27 22.20
N THR A 272 -22.50 -27.17 21.68
CA THR A 272 -21.82 -28.30 21.04
C THR A 272 -20.74 -28.92 21.94
N GLY A 273 -20.36 -28.23 23.02
CA GLY A 273 -19.27 -28.64 23.89
C GLY A 273 -17.88 -28.61 23.20
N LYS A 274 -17.72 -27.78 22.16
CA LYS A 274 -16.49 -27.69 21.36
C LYS A 274 -16.09 -26.23 21.11
N VAL A 275 -14.81 -26.04 20.82
CA VAL A 275 -14.31 -24.77 20.29
C VAL A 275 -14.74 -24.63 18.83
N GLU A 276 -15.45 -23.59 18.53
CA GLU A 276 -15.95 -23.26 17.20
C GLU A 276 -15.37 -21.95 16.70
N GLN A 277 -15.32 -21.79 15.37
CA GLN A 277 -14.95 -20.55 14.74
C GLN A 277 -16.18 -19.92 14.08
N VAL A 278 -16.37 -18.64 14.35
CA VAL A 278 -17.50 -17.87 13.81
C VAL A 278 -17.02 -16.56 13.19
N ASN A 279 -17.69 -16.10 12.16
CA ASN A 279 -17.40 -14.84 11.50
C ASN A 279 -18.32 -13.72 12.01
N GLY A 280 -17.75 -12.78 12.75
CA GLY A 280 -18.40 -11.53 13.09
C GLY A 280 -18.24 -10.51 11.97
N MET A 281 -19.35 -9.98 11.45
CA MET A 281 -19.32 -8.91 10.45
C MET A 281 -18.82 -7.61 11.07
N VAL A 282 -17.79 -7.00 10.47
CA VAL A 282 -17.23 -5.72 10.92
C VAL A 282 -17.81 -4.57 10.10
N SER A 283 -17.83 -4.72 8.75
CA SER A 283 -18.33 -3.69 7.85
C SER A 283 -19.04 -4.31 6.65
N PRO A 284 -20.17 -3.73 6.21
CA PRO A 284 -20.86 -4.17 5.00
C PRO A 284 -20.09 -3.81 3.72
N GLY A 285 -18.96 -3.11 3.85
CA GLY A 285 -18.21 -2.55 2.74
C GLY A 285 -18.62 -1.10 2.45
N SER A 286 -17.87 -0.48 1.55
CA SER A 286 -18.11 0.90 1.12
C SER A 286 -17.65 1.13 -0.31
N SER A 287 -18.14 2.20 -0.94
CA SER A 287 -17.64 2.70 -2.20
C SER A 287 -17.57 4.22 -2.16
N ALA A 288 -16.61 4.78 -2.88
CA ALA A 288 -16.50 6.23 -3.02
C ALA A 288 -16.15 6.60 -4.46
N PHE A 289 -16.72 7.68 -4.94
CA PHE A 289 -16.33 8.36 -6.16
C PHE A 289 -15.59 9.63 -5.79
N LEU A 290 -14.33 9.69 -6.15
CA LEU A 290 -13.41 10.78 -5.82
C LEU A 290 -13.11 11.57 -7.09
N TYR A 291 -13.26 12.88 -7.03
CA TYR A 291 -12.97 13.77 -8.15
C TYR A 291 -12.38 15.08 -7.64
N GLY A 292 -11.55 15.71 -8.44
CA GLY A 292 -10.99 17.01 -8.08
C GLY A 292 -9.65 17.32 -8.74
N THR A 293 -9.23 18.55 -8.59
CA THR A 293 -7.99 19.09 -9.16
C THR A 293 -6.81 19.06 -8.19
N GLN A 294 -6.99 18.55 -6.99
CA GLN A 294 -5.99 18.58 -5.91
C GLN A 294 -5.04 17.38 -5.90
N ASN A 295 -5.33 16.35 -6.69
CA ASN A 295 -4.54 15.13 -6.76
C ASN A 295 -3.37 15.27 -7.73
N ILE A 296 -2.40 16.08 -7.35
CA ILE A 296 -1.19 16.34 -8.13
C ILE A 296 -0.01 15.70 -7.41
N GLY A 297 0.79 14.96 -8.17
CA GLY A 297 2.02 14.35 -7.71
C GLY A 297 3.19 14.66 -8.62
N CYS A 298 4.37 14.15 -8.26
CA CYS A 298 5.54 14.20 -9.12
C CYS A 298 6.18 12.82 -9.22
N ARG A 299 6.79 12.54 -10.36
CA ARG A 299 7.54 11.32 -10.64
C ARG A 299 8.90 11.65 -11.18
N VAL A 300 9.87 10.84 -10.80
CA VAL A 300 11.21 10.86 -11.40
C VAL A 300 11.48 9.45 -11.90
N SER A 301 11.86 9.30 -13.16
CA SER A 301 12.09 7.99 -13.76
C SER A 301 13.45 7.91 -14.44
N LEU A 302 14.15 6.82 -14.22
CA LEU A 302 15.35 6.44 -14.97
C LEU A 302 14.93 5.33 -15.94
N THR A 303 15.17 5.54 -17.24
CA THR A 303 14.71 4.65 -18.29
C THR A 303 15.86 4.20 -19.17
N TYR A 304 15.92 2.90 -19.46
CA TYR A 304 16.84 2.28 -20.40
C TYR A 304 16.08 1.84 -21.67
N TYR A 305 16.64 2.15 -22.83
CA TYR A 305 16.07 1.89 -24.15
C TYR A 305 16.77 0.72 -24.82
N LEU A 306 15.98 -0.20 -25.40
CA LEU A 306 16.43 -1.42 -26.07
C LEU A 306 16.29 -1.30 -27.59
#